data_49009b77a5117304525b4f303156a832
#
_entry.id   49009b77a5117304525b4f303156a832
#
_cell.length_a   1.000
_cell.length_b   1.000
_cell.length_c   1.000
_cell.angle_alpha   90.00
_cell.angle_beta   90.00
_cell.angle_gamma   90.00
#
_symmetry.space_group_name_H-M   'P 1'
#
loop_
_entity.id
_entity.type
_entity.pdbx_description
1 polymer ?
#
loop_
_entity_poly.entity_id
_entity_poly.type
_entity_poly.pdbx_seq_one_letter_code
_entity_poly.pdbx_strand_id
1 'polypeptide(L)'
;TTVIADTLAIYSRMVGHDTFFLTGTDEHGQKIEEAAKTRGRTTQEYADEISGKFRAMWDEFDISYDKFIRTTDKEHKKGVQVAFQKMFDRGDIYKDVYKGHY
;
A
#
# COMPACT_ATOMS: atom_id res chain seq x y z
N THR A 1 13.55 1.63 -1.31
CA THR A 1 12.78 0.78 -2.24
C THR A 1 12.12 1.63 -3.33
N THR A 2 11.37 2.69 -2.99
CA THR A 2 10.66 3.54 -3.95
C THR A 2 11.60 4.23 -4.96
N VAL A 3 12.73 4.78 -4.51
CA VAL A 3 13.73 5.39 -5.40
C VAL A 3 14.31 4.40 -6.42
N ILE A 4 14.54 3.15 -6.00
CA ILE A 4 15.01 2.10 -6.93
C ILE A 4 13.93 1.79 -7.97
N ALA A 5 12.68 1.66 -7.54
CA ALA A 5 11.56 1.41 -8.44
C ALA A 5 11.36 2.58 -9.43
N ASP A 6 11.51 3.82 -8.96
CA ASP A 6 11.47 5.01 -9.80
C ASP A 6 12.57 5.01 -10.87
N THR A 7 13.80 4.70 -10.47
CA THR A 7 14.92 4.58 -11.41
C THR A 7 14.64 3.55 -12.52
N LEU A 8 14.07 2.39 -12.13
CA LEU A 8 13.67 1.34 -13.09
C LEU A 8 12.52 1.81 -14.00
N ALA A 9 11.55 2.52 -13.46
CA ALA A 9 10.42 3.05 -14.22
C ALA A 9 10.90 4.10 -15.24
N ILE A 10 11.77 5.02 -14.82
CA ILE A 10 12.37 6.02 -15.72
C ILE A 10 13.17 5.33 -16.84
N TYR A 11 14.05 4.40 -16.49
CA TYR A 11 14.81 3.63 -17.48
C TYR A 11 13.89 2.90 -18.45
N SER A 12 12.87 2.23 -17.95
CA SER A 12 11.90 1.48 -18.75
C SER A 12 11.20 2.39 -19.79
N ARG A 13 10.78 3.58 -19.37
CA ARG A 13 10.21 4.59 -20.27
C ARG A 13 11.21 5.11 -21.28
N MET A 14 12.47 5.33 -20.88
CA MET A 14 13.53 5.80 -21.77
C MET A 14 13.82 4.81 -22.91
N VAL A 15 13.71 3.51 -22.68
CA VAL A 15 13.90 2.47 -23.72
C VAL A 15 12.60 2.13 -24.46
N GLY A 16 11.53 2.90 -24.25
CA GLY A 16 10.28 2.81 -25.04
C GLY A 16 9.28 1.78 -24.54
N HIS A 17 9.42 1.26 -23.31
CA HIS A 17 8.43 0.37 -22.75
C HIS A 17 7.21 1.15 -22.24
N ASP A 18 6.01 0.59 -22.41
CA ASP A 18 4.80 1.04 -21.73
C ASP A 18 4.93 0.68 -20.25
N THR A 19 5.06 1.72 -19.41
CA THR A 19 5.43 1.54 -18.00
C THR A 19 4.43 2.25 -17.10
N PHE A 20 3.79 1.48 -16.21
CA PHE A 20 2.94 1.99 -15.15
C PHE A 20 3.62 1.79 -13.79
N PHE A 21 3.98 2.88 -13.11
CA PHE A 21 4.63 2.84 -11.82
C PHE A 21 3.64 3.13 -10.68
N LEU A 22 3.33 2.11 -9.91
CA LEU A 22 2.47 2.18 -8.74
C LEU A 22 3.30 2.27 -7.46
N THR A 23 3.00 3.25 -6.62
CA THR A 23 3.51 3.33 -5.24
C THR A 23 2.35 3.58 -4.27
N GLY A 24 2.63 3.59 -2.97
CA GLY A 24 1.58 3.85 -1.97
C GLY A 24 1.98 3.46 -0.57
N THR A 25 0.97 3.40 0.30
CA THR A 25 1.12 3.07 1.72
C THR A 25 0.33 1.82 2.11
N ASP A 26 1.00 0.92 2.84
CA ASP A 26 0.34 -0.16 3.57
C ASP A 26 -0.10 0.39 4.94
N GLU A 27 -1.42 0.44 5.16
CA GLU A 27 -2.02 1.16 6.28
C GLU A 27 -2.71 0.24 7.29
N HIS A 28 -2.55 -1.06 7.14
CA HIS A 28 -3.10 -2.04 8.07
C HIS A 28 -2.02 -2.60 9.00
N GLY A 29 -2.46 -3.03 10.18
CA GLY A 29 -1.62 -3.73 11.15
C GLY A 29 -1.57 -3.09 12.53
N GLN A 30 -1.19 -3.89 13.52
CA GLN A 30 -1.16 -3.55 14.94
C GLN A 30 -0.29 -2.32 15.23
N LYS A 31 0.85 -2.18 14.55
CA LYS A 31 1.77 -1.05 14.75
C LYS A 31 1.12 0.31 14.42
N ILE A 32 0.27 0.36 13.40
CA ILE A 32 -0.46 1.58 13.03
C ILE A 32 -1.49 1.92 14.11
N GLU A 33 -2.21 0.91 14.62
CA GLU A 33 -3.19 1.08 15.68
C GLU A 33 -2.55 1.58 16.99
N GLU A 34 -1.45 0.98 17.40
CA GLU A 34 -0.69 1.37 18.61
C GLU A 34 -0.14 2.80 18.49
N ALA A 35 0.42 3.15 17.33
CA ALA A 35 0.93 4.50 17.08
C ALA A 35 -0.18 5.56 17.07
N ALA A 36 -1.36 5.24 16.55
CA ALA A 36 -2.53 6.11 16.57
C ALA A 36 -3.01 6.33 18.02
N LYS A 37 -3.15 5.25 18.81
CA LYS A 37 -3.53 5.32 20.22
C LYS A 37 -2.58 6.19 21.05
N THR A 38 -1.27 6.02 20.86
CA THR A 38 -0.24 6.80 21.58
C THR A 38 -0.38 8.30 21.30
N ARG A 39 -0.93 8.67 20.14
CA ARG A 39 -1.15 10.08 19.74
C ARG A 39 -2.58 10.57 19.98
N GLY A 40 -3.43 9.77 20.61
CA GLY A 40 -4.83 10.13 20.89
C GLY A 40 -5.67 10.32 19.62
N ARG A 41 -5.35 9.59 18.54
CA ARG A 41 -6.04 9.67 17.24
C ARG A 41 -6.69 8.35 16.89
N THR A 42 -7.66 8.39 16.00
CA THR A 42 -8.17 7.18 15.35
C THR A 42 -7.12 6.60 14.38
N THR A 43 -7.18 5.31 14.13
CA THR A 43 -6.28 4.64 13.19
C THR A 43 -6.37 5.27 11.79
N GLN A 44 -7.58 5.67 11.36
CA GLN A 44 -7.79 6.30 10.06
C GLN A 44 -7.14 7.69 9.98
N GLU A 45 -7.35 8.55 10.98
CA GLU A 45 -6.73 9.89 11.03
C GLU A 45 -5.20 9.81 11.02
N TYR A 46 -4.64 8.82 11.74
CA TYR A 46 -3.20 8.61 11.74
C TYR A 46 -2.69 8.12 10.38
N ALA A 47 -3.38 7.16 9.76
CA ALA A 47 -3.05 6.68 8.42
C ALA A 47 -3.14 7.80 7.38
N ASP A 48 -4.16 8.66 7.44
CA ASP A 48 -4.33 9.81 6.55
C ASP A 48 -3.16 10.80 6.67
N GLU A 49 -2.74 11.11 7.91
CA GLU A 49 -1.59 11.99 8.14
C GLU A 49 -0.30 11.40 7.57
N ILE A 50 -0.02 10.13 7.87
CA ILE A 50 1.23 9.47 7.45
C ILE A 50 1.27 9.29 5.94
N SER A 51 0.18 8.87 5.33
CA SER A 51 0.07 8.73 3.88
C SER A 51 0.28 10.07 3.17
N GLY A 52 -0.31 11.15 3.71
CA GLY A 52 -0.09 12.51 3.21
C GLY A 52 1.38 12.94 3.25
N LYS A 53 2.10 12.61 4.34
CA LYS A 53 3.53 12.89 4.47
C LYS A 53 4.37 12.11 3.45
N PHE A 54 4.06 10.83 3.23
CA PHE A 54 4.75 10.04 2.21
C PHE A 54 4.53 10.60 0.81
N ARG A 55 3.28 10.96 0.47
CA ARG A 55 2.98 11.56 -0.83
C ARG A 55 3.75 12.87 -1.03
N ALA A 56 3.70 13.79 -0.05
CA ALA A 56 4.44 15.06 -0.12
C ALA A 56 5.95 14.84 -0.29
N MET A 57 6.52 13.86 0.41
CA MET A 57 7.93 13.52 0.27
C MET A 57 8.26 12.97 -1.13
N TRP A 58 7.41 12.10 -1.70
CA TRP A 58 7.62 11.60 -3.06
C TRP A 58 7.49 12.70 -4.10
N ASP A 59 6.58 13.64 -3.91
CA ASP A 59 6.42 14.81 -4.78
C ASP A 59 7.65 15.75 -4.68
N GLU A 60 8.22 15.94 -3.48
CA GLU A 60 9.45 16.71 -3.27
C GLU A 60 10.69 16.06 -3.92
N PHE A 61 10.74 14.73 -3.97
CA PHE A 61 11.80 13.98 -4.64
C PHE A 61 11.53 13.71 -6.13
N ASP A 62 10.53 14.34 -6.73
CA ASP A 62 10.14 14.14 -8.12
C ASP A 62 9.97 12.67 -8.52
N ILE A 63 9.47 11.82 -7.61
CA ILE A 63 9.21 10.41 -7.88
C ILE A 63 8.15 10.27 -8.97
N SER A 64 8.46 9.61 -10.07
CA SER A 64 7.68 9.56 -11.31
C SER A 64 6.53 8.53 -11.29
N TYR A 65 5.86 8.35 -10.14
CA TYR A 65 4.74 7.40 -10.03
C TYR A 65 3.52 7.86 -10.83
N ASP A 66 2.83 6.90 -11.46
CA ASP A 66 1.59 7.13 -12.18
C ASP A 66 0.38 7.13 -11.24
N LYS A 67 0.44 6.33 -10.18
CA LYS A 67 -0.62 6.25 -9.16
C LYS A 67 -0.03 6.03 -7.77
N PHE A 68 -0.56 6.79 -6.82
CA PHE A 68 -0.36 6.56 -5.39
C PHE A 68 -1.60 5.87 -4.82
N ILE A 69 -1.45 4.65 -4.30
CA ILE A 69 -2.54 3.85 -3.74
C ILE A 69 -2.40 3.73 -2.22
N ARG A 70 -3.52 3.66 -1.56
CA ARG A 70 -3.60 3.38 -0.13
C ARG A 70 -4.35 2.06 0.08
N THR A 71 -3.86 1.20 0.96
CA THR A 71 -4.57 -0.07 1.24
C THR A 71 -5.92 0.14 1.93
N THR A 72 -6.17 1.35 2.47
CA THR A 72 -7.47 1.78 2.99
C THR A 72 -8.43 2.32 1.93
N ASP A 73 -7.99 2.54 0.69
CA ASP A 73 -8.85 3.02 -0.40
C ASP A 73 -9.98 2.04 -0.72
N LYS A 74 -11.15 2.59 -1.03
CA LYS A 74 -12.34 1.78 -1.36
C LYS A 74 -12.12 0.88 -2.57
N GLU A 75 -11.43 1.37 -3.60
CA GLU A 75 -11.09 0.61 -4.80
C GLU A 75 -10.16 -0.56 -4.49
N HIS A 76 -9.12 -0.32 -3.66
CA HIS A 76 -8.22 -1.36 -3.21
C HIS A 76 -8.97 -2.45 -2.45
N LYS A 77 -9.77 -2.07 -1.44
CA LYS A 77 -10.59 -3.01 -0.65
C LYS A 77 -11.51 -3.85 -1.53
N LYS A 78 -12.17 -3.23 -2.51
CA LYS A 78 -13.02 -3.96 -3.47
C LYS A 78 -12.22 -4.97 -4.30
N GLY A 79 -11.04 -4.57 -4.79
CA GLY A 79 -10.14 -5.46 -5.53
C GLY A 79 -9.70 -6.66 -4.71
N VAL A 80 -9.28 -6.42 -3.46
CA VAL A 80 -8.89 -7.47 -2.51
C VAL A 80 -10.04 -8.43 -2.23
N GLN A 81 -11.26 -7.91 -1.99
CA GLN A 81 -12.44 -8.75 -1.76
C GLN A 81 -12.74 -9.67 -2.95
N VAL A 82 -12.64 -9.16 -4.17
CA VAL A 82 -12.85 -9.95 -5.39
C VAL A 82 -11.76 -11.03 -5.54
N ALA A 83 -10.50 -10.67 -5.30
CA ALA A 83 -9.38 -11.62 -5.37
C ALA A 83 -9.51 -12.71 -4.29
N PHE A 84 -9.83 -12.32 -3.05
CA PHE A 84 -10.05 -13.24 -1.94
C PHE A 84 -11.19 -14.22 -2.24
N GLN A 85 -12.33 -13.72 -2.73
CA GLN A 85 -13.48 -14.56 -3.07
C GLN A 85 -13.12 -15.59 -4.14
N LYS A 86 -12.38 -15.20 -5.19
CA LYS A 86 -11.93 -16.12 -6.23
C LYS A 86 -11.02 -17.24 -5.69
N MET A 87 -10.10 -16.90 -4.78
CA MET A 87 -9.23 -17.89 -4.14
C MET A 87 -10.03 -18.82 -3.22
N PHE A 88 -11.00 -18.27 -2.49
CA PHE A 88 -11.88 -19.05 -1.63
C PHE A 88 -12.73 -20.04 -2.44
N ASP A 89 -13.35 -19.59 -3.53
CA ASP A 89 -14.18 -20.42 -4.42
C ASP A 89 -13.38 -21.56 -5.07
N ARG A 90 -12.08 -21.35 -5.27
CA ARG A 90 -11.15 -22.38 -5.80
C ARG A 90 -10.66 -23.36 -4.73
N GLY A 91 -10.93 -23.11 -3.45
CA GLY A 91 -10.43 -23.91 -2.35
C GLY A 91 -8.97 -23.66 -1.96
N ASP A 92 -8.37 -22.55 -2.44
CA ASP A 92 -7.00 -22.18 -2.12
C ASP A 92 -6.87 -21.59 -0.69
N ILE A 93 -8.00 -21.24 -0.06
CA ILE A 93 -8.07 -20.64 1.28
C ILE A 93 -8.76 -21.58 2.25
N TYR A 94 -8.12 -21.85 3.37
CA TYR A 94 -8.68 -22.62 4.48
C TYR A 94 -8.42 -21.92 5.82
N LYS A 95 -9.23 -22.28 6.82
CA LYS A 95 -9.10 -21.73 8.18
C LYS A 95 -8.15 -22.60 8.97
N ASP A 96 -7.12 -21.97 9.56
CA ASP A 96 -6.16 -22.65 10.43
C ASP A 96 -5.86 -21.80 11.68
N VAL A 97 -5.15 -22.40 12.65
CA VAL A 97 -4.73 -21.73 13.89
C VAL A 97 -3.24 -21.41 13.79
N TYR A 98 -2.94 -20.12 13.73
CA TYR A 98 -1.56 -19.66 13.81
C TYR A 98 -1.13 -19.45 15.27
N LYS A 99 -0.02 -20.08 15.67
CA LYS A 99 0.63 -19.88 16.97
C LYS A 99 1.98 -19.22 16.72
N GLY A 100 2.10 -17.95 17.02
CA GLY A 100 3.33 -17.19 16.87
C GLY A 100 3.51 -16.21 18.03
N HIS A 101 4.78 -15.84 18.29
CA HIS A 101 5.10 -14.71 19.15
C HIS A 101 5.21 -13.46 18.28
N TYR A 102 4.49 -12.41 18.66
CA TYR A 102 4.53 -11.11 18.01
C TYR A 102 5.34 -10.12 18.84
#